data_aec4d3353ee2b531441059c0cc564536
#
_entry.id   aec4d3353ee2b531441059c0cc564536
#
_cell.length_a   1.000
_cell.length_b   1.000
_cell.length_c   1.000
_cell.angle_alpha   90.00
_cell.angle_beta   90.00
_cell.angle_gamma   90.00
#
_symmetry.space_group_name_H-M   'P 1'
#
loop_
_entity.id
_entity.type
_entity.pdbx_description
1 polymer ?
#
loop_
_entity_poly.entity_id
_entity_poly.type
_entity_poly.pdbx_seq_one_letter_code
_entity_poly.pdbx_strand_id
1 'polypeptide(L)'
;VSYGLVNWAKVEHYAQEILERFDVKAAGTAALANSLSGGNLQKFIVGREILQQPQLLVVSQPTWGVDAGAAAAIHEQIQRLVSAGAGALIISQDLDEIFALCDRIAVISQGSLSEPQLASDITTQEVGLLMGVSRERTESLSHAGA
;
A
#
# COMPACT_ATOMS: atom_id res chain seq x y z
N VAL A 1 -3.46 -1.07 -26.51
CA VAL A 1 -2.51 -1.48 -27.55
C VAL A 1 -3.32 -2.12 -28.66
N SER A 2 -3.19 -1.63 -29.88
CA SER A 2 -3.80 -2.23 -31.05
C SER A 2 -2.68 -2.59 -32.02
N TYR A 3 -2.64 -3.86 -32.44
CA TYR A 3 -1.57 -4.38 -33.34
C TYR A 3 -0.12 -4.12 -32.88
N GLY A 4 0.13 -4.12 -31.56
CA GLY A 4 1.48 -3.88 -31.02
C GLY A 4 1.92 -2.41 -30.98
N LEU A 5 1.10 -1.48 -31.41
CA LEU A 5 1.40 -0.05 -31.36
C LEU A 5 0.84 0.61 -30.10
N VAL A 6 1.63 1.51 -29.51
CA VAL A 6 1.21 2.32 -28.35
C VAL A 6 0.33 3.47 -28.84
N ASN A 7 -0.85 3.61 -28.25
CA ASN A 7 -1.71 4.79 -28.49
C ASN A 7 -1.29 5.90 -27.52
N TRP A 8 -0.41 6.79 -27.98
CA TRP A 8 0.15 7.86 -27.16
C TRP A 8 -0.92 8.83 -26.63
N ALA A 9 -1.97 9.12 -27.39
CA ALA A 9 -3.06 9.99 -26.93
C ALA A 9 -3.79 9.38 -25.71
N LYS A 10 -4.00 8.06 -25.69
CA LYS A 10 -4.56 7.36 -24.52
C LYS A 10 -3.61 7.35 -23.32
N VAL A 11 -2.31 7.19 -23.56
CA VAL A 11 -1.30 7.23 -22.51
C VAL A 11 -1.25 8.62 -21.88
N GLU A 12 -1.25 9.66 -22.68
CA GLU A 12 -1.24 11.05 -22.22
C GLU A 12 -2.51 11.39 -21.43
N HIS A 13 -3.67 11.02 -21.93
CA HIS A 13 -4.94 11.20 -21.22
C HIS A 13 -4.95 10.49 -19.87
N TYR A 14 -4.49 9.23 -19.82
CA TYR A 14 -4.39 8.46 -18.59
C TYR A 14 -3.39 9.08 -17.59
N ALA A 15 -2.24 9.55 -18.08
CA ALA A 15 -1.28 10.25 -17.24
C ALA A 15 -1.87 11.55 -16.67
N GLN A 16 -2.59 12.33 -17.48
CA GLN A 16 -3.25 13.55 -17.04
C GLN A 16 -4.29 13.26 -15.94
N GLU A 17 -5.10 12.20 -16.09
CA GLU A 17 -6.06 11.79 -15.09
C GLU A 17 -5.38 11.45 -13.74
N ILE A 18 -4.21 10.78 -13.76
CA ILE A 18 -3.44 10.51 -12.55
C ILE A 18 -2.96 11.82 -11.90
N LEU A 19 -2.37 12.73 -12.70
CA LEU A 19 -1.87 13.99 -12.19
C LEU A 19 -2.95 14.80 -11.47
N GLU A 20 -4.15 14.83 -12.03
CA GLU A 20 -5.28 15.60 -11.50
C GLU A 20 -5.89 14.92 -10.25
N ARG A 21 -6.21 13.62 -10.33
CA ARG A 21 -6.91 12.91 -9.25
C ARG A 21 -6.08 12.73 -7.98
N PHE A 22 -4.77 12.60 -8.14
CA PHE A 22 -3.84 12.39 -7.02
C PHE A 22 -3.03 13.62 -6.67
N ASP A 23 -3.39 14.77 -7.24
CA ASP A 23 -2.69 16.06 -7.04
C ASP A 23 -1.16 15.92 -7.18
N VAL A 24 -0.72 15.25 -8.25
CA VAL A 24 0.70 15.08 -8.55
C VAL A 24 1.25 16.35 -9.16
N LYS A 25 2.20 16.98 -8.50
CA LYS A 25 2.87 18.18 -9.02
C LYS A 25 3.97 17.77 -10.00
N ALA A 26 3.71 17.96 -11.28
CA ALA A 26 4.61 17.69 -12.38
C ALA A 26 4.58 18.85 -13.42
N ALA A 27 5.62 18.96 -14.24
CA ALA A 27 5.66 19.95 -15.33
C ALA A 27 4.76 19.57 -16.53
N GLY A 28 3.91 18.53 -16.38
CA GLY A 28 3.01 18.00 -17.40
C GLY A 28 3.20 16.50 -17.58
N THR A 29 2.41 15.90 -18.45
CA THR A 29 2.39 14.45 -18.72
C THR A 29 3.68 13.91 -19.33
N ALA A 30 4.47 14.78 -19.98
CA ALA A 30 5.78 14.44 -20.55
C ALA A 30 6.94 14.59 -19.55
N ALA A 31 6.66 14.96 -18.29
CA ALA A 31 7.69 15.08 -17.27
C ALA A 31 8.38 13.72 -17.03
N LEU A 32 9.70 13.74 -16.86
CA LEU A 32 10.44 12.54 -16.52
C LEU A 32 10.16 12.14 -15.05
N ALA A 33 10.02 10.85 -14.78
CA ALA A 33 9.75 10.36 -13.44
C ALA A 33 10.83 10.78 -12.40
N ASN A 34 12.09 10.89 -12.84
CA ASN A 34 13.19 11.34 -12.00
C ASN A 34 13.19 12.84 -11.70
N SER A 35 12.34 13.63 -12.36
CA SER A 35 12.14 15.05 -12.06
C SER A 35 11.08 15.29 -10.98
N LEU A 36 10.34 14.25 -10.59
CA LEU A 36 9.34 14.33 -9.53
C LEU A 36 10.01 14.24 -8.16
N SER A 37 9.46 14.96 -7.17
CA SER A 37 9.81 14.69 -5.76
C SER A 37 9.35 13.29 -5.37
N GLY A 38 9.96 12.71 -4.32
CA GLY A 38 9.60 11.37 -3.84
C GLY A 38 8.10 11.21 -3.58
N GLY A 39 7.48 12.18 -2.88
CA GLY A 39 6.04 12.16 -2.62
C GLY A 39 5.18 12.27 -3.88
N ASN A 40 5.56 13.08 -4.89
CA ASN A 40 4.84 13.16 -6.15
C ASN A 40 5.00 11.87 -6.97
N LEU A 41 6.18 11.27 -6.95
CA LEU A 41 6.41 9.97 -7.59
C LEU A 41 5.55 8.88 -6.94
N GLN A 42 5.47 8.86 -5.61
CA GLN A 42 4.64 7.92 -4.85
C GLN A 42 3.16 8.07 -5.19
N LYS A 43 2.64 9.30 -5.17
CA LYS A 43 1.25 9.60 -5.60
C LYS A 43 0.97 9.12 -7.01
N PHE A 44 1.90 9.34 -7.94
CA PHE A 44 1.76 8.89 -9.33
C PHE A 44 1.72 7.37 -9.44
N ILE A 45 2.64 6.66 -8.75
CA ILE A 45 2.71 5.20 -8.79
C ILE A 45 1.43 4.58 -8.23
N VAL A 46 1.02 5.00 -7.03
CA VAL A 46 -0.20 4.48 -6.38
C VAL A 46 -1.45 4.82 -7.23
N GLY A 47 -1.53 6.06 -7.71
CA GLY A 47 -2.64 6.51 -8.56
C GLY A 47 -2.76 5.68 -9.85
N ARG A 48 -1.64 5.39 -10.48
CA ARG A 48 -1.60 4.55 -11.68
C ARG A 48 -2.19 3.15 -11.45
N GLU A 49 -1.87 2.53 -10.33
CA GLU A 49 -2.37 1.19 -10.02
C GLU A 49 -3.86 1.21 -9.64
N ILE A 50 -4.27 2.18 -8.84
CA ILE A 50 -5.68 2.31 -8.41
C ILE A 50 -6.61 2.61 -9.60
N LEU A 51 -6.20 3.49 -10.51
CA LEU A 51 -7.02 3.85 -11.68
C LEU A 51 -7.23 2.70 -12.67
N GLN A 52 -6.43 1.66 -12.62
CA GLN A 52 -6.65 0.43 -13.39
C GLN A 52 -7.83 -0.40 -12.87
N GLN A 53 -8.39 -0.04 -11.72
CA GLN A 53 -9.47 -0.77 -11.04
C GLN A 53 -9.15 -2.27 -10.91
N PRO A 54 -8.02 -2.64 -10.30
CA PRO A 54 -7.63 -4.03 -10.17
C PRO A 54 -8.60 -4.77 -9.26
N GLN A 55 -8.76 -6.07 -9.48
CA GLN A 55 -9.51 -6.95 -8.56
C GLN A 55 -8.74 -7.22 -7.27
N LEU A 56 -7.42 -7.13 -7.32
CA LEU A 56 -6.51 -7.24 -6.19
C LEU A 56 -5.43 -6.17 -6.32
N LEU A 57 -5.35 -5.29 -5.32
CA LEU A 57 -4.26 -4.32 -5.17
C LEU A 57 -3.24 -4.87 -4.17
N VAL A 58 -1.99 -4.97 -4.59
CA VAL A 58 -0.86 -5.27 -3.68
C VAL A 58 0.04 -4.04 -3.65
N VAL A 59 0.19 -3.45 -2.48
CA VAL A 59 0.95 -2.21 -2.32
C VAL A 59 1.83 -2.24 -1.08
N SER A 60 3.07 -1.78 -1.23
CA SER A 60 4.01 -1.66 -0.12
C SER A 60 4.31 -0.20 0.15
N GLN A 61 4.16 0.22 1.41
CA GLN A 61 4.43 1.58 1.90
C GLN A 61 3.71 2.65 1.05
N PRO A 62 2.38 2.58 0.87
CA PRO A 62 1.66 3.43 -0.09
C PRO A 62 1.78 4.93 0.21
N THR A 63 1.99 5.30 1.46
CA THR A 63 2.08 6.71 1.89
C THR A 63 3.50 7.16 2.24
N TRP A 64 4.51 6.34 1.91
CA TRP A 64 5.90 6.69 2.21
C TRP A 64 6.33 8.00 1.54
N GLY A 65 6.79 8.96 2.36
CA GLY A 65 7.34 10.22 1.88
C GLY A 65 6.32 11.21 1.30
N VAL A 66 5.03 11.00 1.54
CA VAL A 66 3.97 11.96 1.22
C VAL A 66 3.55 12.74 2.46
N ASP A 67 2.96 13.92 2.25
CA ASP A 67 2.36 14.68 3.35
C ASP A 67 1.03 14.06 3.83
N ALA A 68 0.57 14.48 5.02
CA ALA A 68 -0.63 13.91 5.64
C ALA A 68 -1.90 14.06 4.78
N GLY A 69 -2.03 15.13 4.03
CA GLY A 69 -3.17 15.36 3.14
C GLY A 69 -3.15 14.37 1.96
N ALA A 70 -1.98 14.15 1.37
CA ALA A 70 -1.80 13.17 0.30
C ALA A 70 -1.98 11.73 0.82
N ALA A 71 -1.52 11.42 2.03
CA ALA A 71 -1.74 10.12 2.66
C ALA A 71 -3.24 9.85 2.83
N ALA A 72 -4.00 10.80 3.40
CA ALA A 72 -5.44 10.67 3.55
C ALA A 72 -6.17 10.46 2.20
N ALA A 73 -5.75 11.17 1.15
CA ALA A 73 -6.32 10.98 -0.18
C ALA A 73 -6.02 9.60 -0.76
N ILE A 74 -4.82 9.08 -0.59
CA ILE A 74 -4.45 7.71 -1.00
C ILE A 74 -5.29 6.68 -0.24
N HIS A 75 -5.42 6.82 1.07
CA HIS A 75 -6.24 5.94 1.92
C HIS A 75 -7.69 5.91 1.44
N GLU A 76 -8.28 7.07 1.16
CA GLU A 76 -9.65 7.16 0.65
C GLU A 76 -9.81 6.43 -0.68
N GLN A 77 -8.86 6.55 -1.60
CA GLN A 77 -8.92 5.86 -2.89
C GLN A 77 -8.78 4.34 -2.74
N ILE A 78 -7.93 3.86 -1.82
CA ILE A 78 -7.83 2.42 -1.50
C ILE A 78 -9.14 1.92 -0.91
N GLN A 79 -9.73 2.63 0.04
CA GLN A 79 -11.02 2.27 0.64
C GLN A 79 -12.16 2.25 -0.37
N ARG A 80 -12.20 3.20 -1.31
CA ARG A 80 -13.17 3.21 -2.42
C ARG A 80 -13.01 1.99 -3.32
N LEU A 81 -11.78 1.63 -3.65
CA LEU A 81 -11.47 0.45 -4.47
C LEU A 81 -11.97 -0.84 -3.78
N VAL A 82 -11.68 -1.00 -2.48
CA VAL A 82 -12.14 -2.14 -1.68
C VAL A 82 -13.66 -2.16 -1.55
N SER A 83 -14.29 -1.01 -1.31
CA SER A 83 -15.75 -0.88 -1.25
C SER A 83 -16.44 -1.23 -2.58
N ALA A 84 -15.74 -1.10 -3.70
CA ALA A 84 -16.20 -1.53 -5.02
C ALA A 84 -16.01 -3.04 -5.26
N GLY A 85 -15.49 -3.80 -4.29
CA GLY A 85 -15.36 -5.25 -4.32
C GLY A 85 -13.96 -5.78 -4.62
N ALA A 86 -12.95 -4.92 -4.71
CA ALA A 86 -11.56 -5.36 -4.85
C ALA A 86 -10.98 -5.84 -3.51
N GLY A 87 -10.00 -6.74 -3.56
CA GLY A 87 -9.14 -7.04 -2.41
C GLY A 87 -7.95 -6.08 -2.35
N ALA A 88 -7.43 -5.81 -1.15
CA ALA A 88 -6.18 -5.08 -0.98
C ALA A 88 -5.24 -5.81 -0.02
N LEU A 89 -3.97 -5.97 -0.42
CA LEU A 89 -2.88 -6.41 0.45
C LEU A 89 -1.95 -5.21 0.65
N ILE A 90 -1.93 -4.70 1.86
CA ILE A 90 -1.13 -3.53 2.24
C ILE A 90 0.04 -4.01 3.11
N ILE A 91 1.25 -3.65 2.73
CA ILE A 91 2.47 -3.93 3.48
C ILE A 91 2.99 -2.59 3.97
N SER A 92 3.01 -2.38 5.27
CA SER A 92 3.48 -1.13 5.88
C SER A 92 4.14 -1.38 7.23
N GLN A 93 5.05 -0.49 7.60
CA GLN A 93 5.61 -0.38 8.95
C GLN A 93 4.86 0.67 9.79
N ASP A 94 4.01 1.46 9.16
CA ASP A 94 3.16 2.44 9.82
C ASP A 94 1.92 1.74 10.38
N LEU A 95 1.87 1.59 11.69
CA LEU A 95 0.77 0.90 12.37
C LEU A 95 -0.53 1.71 12.28
N ASP A 96 -0.47 3.04 12.29
CA ASP A 96 -1.66 3.87 12.14
C ASP A 96 -2.29 3.66 10.77
N GLU A 97 -1.47 3.56 9.70
CA GLU A 97 -1.93 3.23 8.36
C GLU A 97 -2.58 1.84 8.31
N ILE A 98 -1.94 0.83 8.89
CA ILE A 98 -2.46 -0.55 8.89
C ILE A 98 -3.79 -0.64 9.63
N PHE A 99 -3.90 -0.05 10.82
CA PHE A 99 -5.14 -0.08 11.61
C PHE A 99 -6.27 0.76 10.97
N ALA A 100 -5.93 1.80 10.21
CA ALA A 100 -6.92 2.63 9.52
C ALA A 100 -7.51 1.96 8.25
N LEU A 101 -6.76 1.06 7.61
CA LEU A 101 -7.12 0.54 6.29
C LEU A 101 -7.49 -0.94 6.27
N CYS A 102 -7.00 -1.75 7.23
CA CYS A 102 -7.06 -3.19 7.13
C CYS A 102 -8.09 -3.81 8.06
N ASP A 103 -8.87 -4.76 7.57
CA ASP A 103 -9.77 -5.58 8.39
C ASP A 103 -9.02 -6.68 9.14
N ARG A 104 -7.90 -7.15 8.57
CA ARG A 104 -7.06 -8.21 9.15
C ARG A 104 -5.60 -7.83 9.09
N ILE A 105 -4.86 -8.17 10.13
CA ILE A 105 -3.44 -7.86 10.29
C ILE A 105 -2.66 -9.15 10.51
N ALA A 106 -1.56 -9.31 9.79
CA ALA A 106 -0.54 -10.32 10.03
C ALA A 106 0.83 -9.65 10.12
N VAL A 107 1.69 -10.16 10.97
CA VAL A 107 3.03 -9.61 11.19
C VAL A 107 4.06 -10.53 10.56
N ILE A 108 4.93 -9.95 9.73
CA ILE A 108 6.12 -10.64 9.22
C ILE A 108 7.35 -10.21 10.03
N SER A 109 8.00 -11.16 10.65
CA SER A 109 9.23 -10.92 11.43
C SER A 109 10.18 -12.10 11.27
N GLN A 110 11.45 -11.83 11.02
CA GLN A 110 12.53 -12.83 10.89
C GLN A 110 12.19 -14.00 9.95
N GLY A 111 11.54 -13.72 8.83
CA GLY A 111 11.15 -14.72 7.83
C GLY A 111 9.94 -15.58 8.21
N SER A 112 9.24 -15.23 9.29
CA SER A 112 7.99 -15.89 9.72
C SER A 112 6.83 -14.93 9.63
N LEU A 113 5.67 -15.43 9.17
CA LEU A 113 4.41 -14.70 9.11
C LEU A 113 3.50 -15.21 10.22
N SER A 114 2.91 -14.31 11.01
CA SER A 114 1.93 -14.67 12.02
C SER A 114 0.59 -15.07 11.37
N GLU A 115 -0.26 -15.77 12.13
CA GLU A 115 -1.65 -15.95 11.74
C GLU A 115 -2.36 -14.60 11.61
N PRO A 116 -3.16 -14.36 10.53
CA PRO A 116 -3.91 -13.15 10.36
C PRO A 116 -5.03 -13.02 11.41
N GLN A 117 -5.03 -11.92 12.16
CA GLN A 117 -6.06 -11.58 13.16
C GLN A 117 -6.95 -10.45 12.68
N LEU A 118 -8.16 -10.33 13.21
CA LEU A 118 -8.99 -9.15 12.95
C LEU A 118 -8.34 -7.93 13.58
N ALA A 119 -8.38 -6.78 12.87
CA ALA A 119 -7.83 -5.54 13.40
C ALA A 119 -8.54 -5.07 14.69
N SER A 120 -9.81 -5.48 14.89
CA SER A 120 -10.56 -5.26 16.11
C SER A 120 -10.07 -6.08 17.31
N ASP A 121 -9.37 -7.18 17.08
CA ASP A 121 -9.04 -8.20 18.09
C ASP A 121 -7.55 -8.15 18.49
N ILE A 122 -6.77 -7.31 17.85
CA ILE A 122 -5.33 -7.13 18.11
C ILE A 122 -5.03 -5.66 18.41
N THR A 123 -4.14 -5.42 19.36
CA THR A 123 -3.69 -4.08 19.75
C THR A 123 -2.34 -3.72 19.10
N THR A 124 -2.06 -2.41 19.01
CA THR A 124 -0.75 -1.91 18.55
C THR A 124 0.41 -2.48 19.37
N GLN A 125 0.21 -2.70 20.67
CA GLN A 125 1.22 -3.28 21.55
C GLN A 125 1.50 -4.75 21.20
N GLU A 126 0.47 -5.54 20.92
CA GLU A 126 0.60 -6.93 20.50
C GLU A 126 1.28 -7.05 19.13
N VAL A 127 0.92 -6.19 18.18
CA VAL A 127 1.63 -6.11 16.90
C VAL A 127 3.11 -5.79 17.12
N GLY A 128 3.42 -4.80 17.96
CA GLY A 128 4.80 -4.44 18.32
C GLY A 128 5.58 -5.59 18.96
N LEU A 129 4.94 -6.38 19.82
CA LEU A 129 5.54 -7.57 20.40
C LEU A 129 5.84 -8.64 19.34
N LEU A 130 4.91 -8.90 18.42
CA LEU A 130 5.09 -9.85 17.32
C LEU A 130 6.24 -9.41 16.38
N MET A 131 6.41 -8.12 16.16
CA MET A 131 7.54 -7.58 15.39
C MET A 131 8.89 -7.78 16.09
N GLY A 132 8.91 -7.78 17.44
CA GLY A 132 10.12 -7.90 18.27
C GLY A 132 10.48 -9.32 18.73
N VAL A 133 9.61 -10.31 18.53
CA VAL A 133 9.86 -11.68 19.02
C VAL A 133 10.85 -12.40 18.11
N SER A 134 12.02 -12.71 18.65
CA SER A 134 13.00 -13.60 18.02
C SER A 134 12.49 -15.06 18.06
N ARG A 135 12.68 -15.79 16.97
CA ARG A 135 12.27 -17.19 16.77
C ARG A 135 12.77 -18.17 17.87
N GLU A 136 13.83 -17.79 18.57
CA GLU A 136 14.41 -18.59 19.67
C GLU A 136 13.46 -18.84 20.85
N ARG A 137 12.42 -18.00 21.02
CA ARG A 137 11.46 -18.17 22.12
C ARG A 137 10.34 -19.17 21.82
N THR A 138 10.06 -19.41 20.56
CA THR A 138 8.97 -20.33 20.15
C THR A 138 9.42 -21.79 20.23
N GLU A 139 10.69 -22.07 19.98
CA GLU A 139 11.26 -23.43 20.09
C GLU A 139 11.46 -23.88 21.55
N SER A 140 11.77 -22.95 22.44
CA SER A 140 11.94 -23.28 23.88
C SER A 140 10.61 -23.63 24.58
N LEU A 141 9.48 -23.15 24.08
CA LEU A 141 8.16 -23.48 24.63
C LEU A 141 7.60 -24.82 24.12
N SER A 142 8.02 -25.30 22.95
CA SER A 142 7.61 -26.59 22.40
C SER A 142 8.37 -27.76 23.02
N HIS A 143 9.53 -27.53 23.64
CA HIS A 143 10.36 -28.54 24.28
C HIS A 143 10.14 -28.65 25.81
N ALA A 144 9.37 -27.73 26.41
CA ALA A 144 9.06 -27.72 27.82
C ALA A 144 7.74 -28.46 28.16
N GLY A 145 7.08 -29.04 27.17
CA GLY A 145 5.78 -29.73 27.30
C GLY A 145 5.80 -31.23 26.92
N ALA A 146 6.96 -31.90 26.90
CA ALA A 146 7.08 -33.32 26.61
C ALA A 146 7.63 -34.08 27.84
#